data_119b93274e2863d4aaf699bf3f6b4976
#
_entry.id   119b93274e2863d4aaf699bf3f6b4976
#
_cell.length_a   1.000
_cell.length_b   1.000
_cell.length_c   1.000
_cell.angle_alpha   90.00
_cell.angle_beta   90.00
_cell.angle_gamma   90.00
#
_symmetry.space_group_name_H-M   'P 1'
#
loop_
_entity.id
_entity.type
_entity.pdbx_description
1 polymer ?
#
loop_
_entity_poly.entity_id
_entity_poly.type
_entity_poly.pdbx_seq_one_letter_code
_entity_poly.pdbx_strand_id
1 'polypeptide(L)'
;MLLPDSVGTWAGTNGFRLMPDDPLAEFPGGLTVTTGAGGHLTSVAYSWQHPDDGPQEGLMIIGRADEEGSLVALWGDSWHQKPAPMILNGSQATDQNLEFEADYGGGWRWRIILDATDEEQLRMEMDNVIPADYATAEKAAGPYPVMIMQTRRS
;
A
#
# COMPACT_ATOMS: atom_id res chain seq x y z
N MET A 1 -13.81 -12.29 5.10
CA MET A 1 -12.38 -12.39 4.73
C MET A 1 -12.05 -11.27 3.77
N LEU A 2 -10.96 -10.57 3.99
CA LEU A 2 -10.47 -9.51 3.09
C LEU A 2 -9.56 -10.09 2.04
N LEU A 3 -9.69 -9.64 0.79
CA LEU A 3 -8.94 -10.15 -0.37
C LEU A 3 -9.04 -11.68 -0.55
N PRO A 4 -10.26 -12.26 -0.49
CA PRO A 4 -10.41 -13.73 -0.44
C PRO A 4 -9.84 -14.43 -1.68
N ASP A 5 -10.00 -13.82 -2.85
CA ASP A 5 -9.58 -14.38 -4.13
C ASP A 5 -8.13 -14.07 -4.48
N SER A 6 -7.43 -13.32 -3.60
CA SER A 6 -6.06 -12.89 -3.85
C SER A 6 -5.01 -13.71 -3.12
N VAL A 7 -5.42 -14.70 -2.32
CA VAL A 7 -4.47 -15.58 -1.60
C VAL A 7 -3.54 -16.27 -2.60
N GLY A 8 -2.23 -16.16 -2.38
CA GLY A 8 -1.21 -16.69 -3.25
C GLY A 8 -0.10 -15.69 -3.56
N THR A 9 0.66 -15.98 -4.60
CA THR A 9 1.80 -15.17 -5.03
C THR A 9 1.51 -14.44 -6.35
N TRP A 10 2.02 -13.23 -6.43
CA TRP A 10 1.80 -12.30 -7.52
C TRP A 10 3.12 -11.68 -7.93
N ALA A 11 3.39 -11.57 -9.21
CA ALA A 11 4.62 -11.00 -9.74
C ALA A 11 4.33 -9.97 -10.83
N GLY A 12 5.17 -8.96 -10.89
CA GLY A 12 5.03 -7.89 -11.89
C GLY A 12 6.07 -6.82 -11.72
N THR A 13 5.65 -5.57 -11.81
CA THR A 13 6.53 -4.40 -11.71
C THR A 13 6.09 -3.47 -10.60
N ASN A 14 7.06 -2.75 -10.03
CA ASN A 14 6.82 -1.65 -9.11
C ASN A 14 7.48 -0.39 -9.63
N GLY A 15 6.71 0.69 -9.77
CA GLY A 15 7.21 2.03 -10.05
C GLY A 15 7.38 2.79 -8.75
N PHE A 16 8.52 3.45 -8.59
CA PHE A 16 8.84 4.29 -7.42
C PHE A 16 9.28 5.68 -7.85
N ARG A 17 8.85 6.68 -7.10
CA ARG A 17 9.37 8.05 -7.16
C ARG A 17 9.30 8.71 -5.79
N LEU A 18 10.10 9.73 -5.56
CA LEU A 18 10.08 10.48 -4.32
C LEU A 18 9.18 11.72 -4.42
N MET A 19 9.32 12.48 -5.50
CA MET A 19 8.63 13.74 -5.73
C MET A 19 7.55 13.61 -6.81
N PRO A 20 6.48 14.44 -6.78
CA PRO A 20 5.39 14.34 -7.74
C PRO A 20 5.80 14.47 -9.21
N ASP A 21 6.86 15.23 -9.48
CA ASP A 21 7.33 15.50 -10.86
C ASP A 21 8.41 14.52 -11.33
N ASP A 22 8.90 13.66 -10.45
CA ASP A 22 9.89 12.65 -10.82
C ASP A 22 9.24 11.55 -11.68
N PRO A 23 9.97 10.98 -12.65
CA PRO A 23 9.50 9.78 -13.33
C PRO A 23 9.48 8.58 -12.38
N LEU A 24 8.55 7.65 -12.60
CA LEU A 24 8.54 6.38 -11.87
C LEU A 24 9.69 5.50 -12.35
N ALA A 25 10.57 5.13 -11.41
CA ALA A 25 11.62 4.13 -11.66
C ALA A 25 11.01 2.74 -11.53
N GLU A 26 10.97 1.98 -12.61
CA GLU A 26 10.32 0.68 -12.66
C GLU A 26 11.32 -0.47 -12.55
N PHE A 27 11.04 -1.39 -11.62
CA PHE A 27 11.79 -2.62 -11.39
C PHE A 27 10.82 -3.77 -11.12
N PRO A 28 11.27 -5.02 -11.21
CA PRO A 28 10.45 -6.15 -10.79
C PRO A 28 10.02 -6.02 -9.33
N GLY A 29 8.79 -6.46 -9.06
CA GLY A 29 8.22 -6.50 -7.71
C GLY A 29 7.21 -7.63 -7.59
N GLY A 30 6.80 -7.92 -6.38
CA GLY A 30 5.84 -8.99 -6.13
C GLY A 30 5.12 -8.86 -4.81
N LEU A 31 4.01 -9.58 -4.73
CA LEU A 31 3.14 -9.63 -3.56
C LEU A 31 2.88 -11.10 -3.19
N THR A 32 2.74 -11.35 -1.90
CA THR A 32 2.25 -12.63 -1.37
C THR A 32 1.14 -12.33 -0.38
N VAL A 33 -0.04 -12.87 -0.64
CA VAL A 33 -1.21 -12.71 0.21
C VAL A 33 -1.49 -14.01 0.94
N THR A 34 -1.58 -13.93 2.26
CA THR A 34 -1.94 -15.07 3.12
C THR A 34 -3.01 -14.67 4.11
N THR A 35 -3.69 -15.64 4.68
CA THR A 35 -4.68 -15.42 5.73
C THR A 35 -4.28 -16.16 7.00
N GLY A 36 -4.74 -15.66 8.13
CA GLY A 36 -4.49 -16.23 9.43
C GLY A 36 -5.64 -15.95 10.40
N ALA A 37 -5.49 -16.42 11.62
CA ALA A 37 -6.50 -16.24 12.67
C ALA A 37 -7.91 -16.66 12.22
N GLY A 38 -8.02 -17.82 11.54
CA GLY A 38 -9.32 -18.32 11.05
C GLY A 38 -9.94 -17.47 9.94
N GLY A 39 -9.13 -16.72 9.19
CA GLY A 39 -9.59 -15.82 8.13
C GLY A 39 -9.89 -14.39 8.60
N HIS A 40 -9.68 -14.08 9.88
CA HIS A 40 -9.91 -12.74 10.43
C HIS A 40 -8.79 -11.76 10.08
N LEU A 41 -7.59 -12.25 9.78
CA LEU A 41 -6.46 -11.44 9.37
C LEU A 41 -6.00 -11.84 7.98
N THR A 42 -5.65 -10.82 7.18
CA THR A 42 -5.00 -10.99 5.89
C THR A 42 -3.64 -10.33 5.93
N SER A 43 -2.61 -11.06 5.51
CA SER A 43 -1.24 -10.56 5.43
C SER A 43 -0.88 -10.34 3.97
N VAL A 44 -0.30 -9.17 3.68
CA VAL A 44 0.22 -8.81 2.35
C VAL A 44 1.70 -8.49 2.51
N ALA A 45 2.54 -9.43 2.14
CA ALA A 45 3.98 -9.24 2.06
C ALA A 45 4.35 -8.83 0.64
N TYR A 46 5.28 -7.89 0.50
CA TYR A 46 5.68 -7.45 -0.84
C TYR A 46 7.17 -7.16 -0.91
N SER A 47 7.72 -7.25 -2.11
CA SER A 47 9.11 -6.91 -2.41
C SER A 47 9.16 -5.92 -3.56
N TRP A 48 10.09 -4.99 -3.48
CA TRP A 48 10.33 -3.98 -4.50
C TRP A 48 11.82 -3.59 -4.52
N GLN A 49 12.22 -2.78 -5.48
CA GLN A 49 13.60 -2.32 -5.57
C GLN A 49 13.66 -0.80 -5.63
N HIS A 50 14.43 -0.22 -4.70
CA HIS A 50 14.79 1.19 -4.73
C HIS A 50 15.92 1.40 -5.76
N PRO A 51 15.85 2.46 -6.59
CA PRO A 51 16.85 2.68 -7.64
C PRO A 51 18.30 2.79 -7.14
N ASP A 52 18.50 3.32 -5.94
CA ASP A 52 19.84 3.53 -5.36
C ASP A 52 20.15 2.54 -4.23
N ASP A 53 19.15 2.23 -3.39
CA ASP A 53 19.33 1.44 -2.16
C ASP A 53 19.07 -0.07 -2.36
N GLY A 54 18.68 -0.50 -3.55
CA GLY A 54 18.52 -1.90 -3.90
C GLY A 54 17.22 -2.53 -3.37
N PRO A 55 17.23 -3.88 -3.16
CA PRO A 55 16.04 -4.61 -2.78
C PRO A 55 15.47 -4.18 -1.43
N GLN A 56 14.15 -4.04 -1.40
CA GLN A 56 13.38 -3.67 -0.22
C GLN A 56 12.20 -4.63 -0.05
N GLU A 57 11.63 -4.66 1.15
CA GLU A 57 10.46 -5.46 1.45
C GLU A 57 9.55 -4.75 2.45
N GLY A 58 8.28 -5.09 2.40
CA GLY A 58 7.29 -4.57 3.33
C GLY A 58 6.23 -5.60 3.68
N LEU A 59 5.47 -5.29 4.71
CA LEU A 59 4.42 -6.16 5.22
C LEU A 59 3.26 -5.33 5.74
N MET A 60 2.05 -5.73 5.36
CA MET A 60 0.81 -5.27 5.96
C MET A 60 0.09 -6.44 6.62
N ILE A 61 -0.48 -6.22 7.79
CA ILE A 61 -1.43 -7.12 8.42
C ILE A 61 -2.74 -6.37 8.57
N ILE A 62 -3.80 -6.89 7.96
CA ILE A 62 -5.07 -6.20 7.77
C ILE A 62 -6.18 -6.97 8.48
N GLY A 63 -7.05 -6.25 9.17
CA GLY A 63 -8.22 -6.82 9.80
C GLY A 63 -9.35 -5.80 9.94
N ARG A 64 -10.48 -6.25 10.49
CA ARG A 64 -11.59 -5.38 10.84
C ARG A 64 -11.36 -4.84 12.25
N ALA A 65 -11.55 -3.54 12.41
CA ALA A 65 -11.37 -2.86 13.70
C ALA A 65 -12.59 -3.01 14.59
N ASP A 66 -13.77 -3.24 13.99
CA ASP A 66 -15.05 -3.32 14.69
C ASP A 66 -16.07 -4.16 13.90
N GLU A 67 -17.27 -4.31 14.46
CA GLU A 67 -18.37 -5.04 13.84
C GLU A 67 -19.05 -4.27 12.70
N GLU A 68 -18.81 -2.96 12.60
CA GLU A 68 -19.36 -2.09 11.55
C GLU A 68 -18.59 -2.21 10.24
N GLY A 69 -17.43 -2.86 10.26
CA GLY A 69 -16.62 -3.13 9.08
C GLY A 69 -15.50 -2.13 8.82
N SER A 70 -15.20 -1.26 9.77
CA SER A 70 -14.01 -0.41 9.72
C SER A 70 -12.76 -1.27 9.62
N LEU A 71 -11.78 -0.82 8.86
CA LEU A 71 -10.52 -1.56 8.65
C LEU A 71 -9.38 -0.94 9.46
N VAL A 72 -8.44 -1.78 9.82
CA VAL A 72 -7.18 -1.40 10.43
C VAL A 72 -6.05 -2.20 9.79
N ALA A 73 -4.92 -1.56 9.59
CA ALA A 73 -3.70 -2.20 9.12
C ALA A 73 -2.51 -1.83 9.99
N LEU A 74 -1.64 -2.81 10.24
CA LEU A 74 -0.29 -2.61 10.75
C LEU A 74 0.65 -2.71 9.56
N TRP A 75 1.48 -1.68 9.32
CA TRP A 75 2.35 -1.62 8.16
C TRP A 75 3.79 -1.27 8.54
N GLY A 76 4.74 -1.97 7.93
CA GLY A 76 6.16 -1.68 7.97
C GLY A 76 6.78 -1.91 6.59
N ASP A 77 7.84 -1.15 6.31
CA ASP A 77 8.56 -1.22 5.05
C ASP A 77 10.02 -0.88 5.31
N SER A 78 10.91 -1.67 4.77
CA SER A 78 12.35 -1.55 5.03
C SER A 78 12.96 -0.23 4.58
N TRP A 79 12.26 0.54 3.74
CA TRP A 79 12.67 1.86 3.26
C TRP A 79 11.72 2.97 3.70
N HIS A 80 10.40 2.81 3.49
CA HIS A 80 9.39 3.84 3.75
C HIS A 80 9.01 3.98 5.23
N GLN A 81 8.94 2.89 5.98
CA GLN A 81 8.40 2.89 7.34
C GLN A 81 9.16 1.95 8.27
N LYS A 82 10.17 2.51 8.91
CA LYS A 82 11.07 1.82 9.85
C LYS A 82 11.62 2.81 10.89
N PRO A 83 12.07 2.37 12.08
CA PRO A 83 12.00 1.01 12.62
C PRO A 83 10.60 0.66 13.15
N ALA A 84 9.78 1.67 13.50
CA ALA A 84 8.45 1.45 14.06
C ALA A 84 7.42 1.22 12.95
N PRO A 85 6.48 0.29 13.13
CA PRO A 85 5.36 0.13 12.22
C PRO A 85 4.38 1.31 12.35
N MET A 86 3.58 1.50 11.30
CA MET A 86 2.50 2.49 11.26
C MET A 86 1.15 1.79 11.34
N ILE A 87 0.24 2.34 12.13
CA ILE A 87 -1.16 1.92 12.15
C ILE A 87 -1.94 2.81 11.20
N LEU A 88 -2.62 2.20 10.23
CA LEU A 88 -3.50 2.89 9.30
C LEU A 88 -4.95 2.46 9.56
N ASN A 89 -5.86 3.41 9.38
CA ASN A 89 -7.30 3.15 9.43
C ASN A 89 -7.83 3.15 8.01
N GLY A 90 -8.79 2.26 7.74
CA GLY A 90 -9.27 2.07 6.40
C GLY A 90 -10.77 2.06 6.27
N SER A 91 -11.19 2.27 5.04
CA SER A 91 -12.53 2.04 4.55
C SER A 91 -12.48 1.01 3.43
N GLN A 92 -13.59 0.35 3.20
CA GLN A 92 -13.70 -0.60 2.10
C GLN A 92 -14.90 -0.25 1.23
N ALA A 93 -14.69 -0.24 -0.08
CA ALA A 93 -15.79 -0.24 -1.03
C ALA A 93 -16.31 -1.67 -1.22
N THR A 94 -15.39 -2.64 -1.26
CA THR A 94 -15.66 -4.08 -1.35
C THR A 94 -14.56 -4.85 -0.63
N ASP A 95 -14.71 -6.17 -0.49
CA ASP A 95 -13.64 -7.01 0.07
C ASP A 95 -12.41 -7.12 -0.84
N GLN A 96 -12.50 -6.68 -2.11
CA GLN A 96 -11.41 -6.66 -3.09
C GLN A 96 -10.82 -5.26 -3.34
N ASN A 97 -11.39 -4.22 -2.77
CA ASN A 97 -10.86 -2.85 -2.94
C ASN A 97 -10.79 -2.17 -1.57
N LEU A 98 -9.57 -2.11 -1.04
CA LEU A 98 -9.30 -1.64 0.31
C LEU A 98 -8.44 -0.38 0.26
N GLU A 99 -8.80 0.62 1.07
CA GLU A 99 -8.03 1.86 1.19
C GLU A 99 -7.74 2.15 2.66
N PHE A 100 -6.49 2.50 2.94
CA PHE A 100 -5.99 2.79 4.28
C PHE A 100 -5.27 4.12 4.30
N GLU A 101 -5.34 4.82 5.43
CA GLU A 101 -4.74 6.13 5.59
C GLU A 101 -4.27 6.36 7.02
N ALA A 102 -3.17 7.10 7.19
CA ALA A 102 -2.71 7.58 8.47
C ALA A 102 -2.07 8.96 8.34
N ASP A 103 -2.30 9.84 9.33
CA ASP A 103 -1.55 11.06 9.52
C ASP A 103 -0.22 10.71 10.19
N TYR A 104 0.91 11.09 9.57
CA TYR A 104 2.23 10.81 10.13
C TYR A 104 2.96 12.06 10.63
N GLY A 105 2.24 13.21 10.72
CA GLY A 105 2.70 14.46 11.32
C GLY A 105 2.42 15.68 10.47
N GLY A 106 1.97 16.77 11.10
CA GLY A 106 1.76 18.06 10.44
C GLY A 106 0.69 18.08 9.36
N GLY A 107 -0.25 17.13 9.40
CA GLY A 107 -1.28 16.98 8.37
C GLY A 107 -0.84 16.18 7.14
N TRP A 108 0.42 15.79 7.06
CA TRP A 108 0.89 14.86 6.04
C TRP A 108 0.32 13.48 6.28
N ARG A 109 -0.22 12.86 5.23
CA ARG A 109 -0.85 11.54 5.32
C ARG A 109 -0.22 10.56 4.35
N TRP A 110 -0.23 9.30 4.75
CA TRP A 110 0.17 8.17 3.92
C TRP A 110 -1.05 7.34 3.60
N ARG A 111 -1.22 7.00 2.34
CA ARG A 111 -2.36 6.21 1.87
C ARG A 111 -1.87 4.96 1.16
N ILE A 112 -2.49 3.84 1.45
CA ILE A 112 -2.23 2.56 0.77
C ILE A 112 -3.54 2.04 0.21
N ILE A 113 -3.55 1.72 -1.07
CA ILE A 113 -4.71 1.17 -1.78
C ILE A 113 -4.33 -0.23 -2.28
N LEU A 114 -5.19 -1.21 -1.99
CA LEU A 114 -5.10 -2.58 -2.51
C LEU A 114 -6.32 -2.83 -3.39
N ASP A 115 -6.09 -3.05 -4.67
CA ASP A 115 -7.14 -3.27 -5.66
C ASP A 115 -6.98 -4.64 -6.31
N ALA A 116 -7.91 -5.53 -6.03
CA ALA A 116 -8.05 -6.87 -6.55
C ALA A 116 -9.40 -7.07 -7.25
N THR A 117 -9.98 -6.00 -7.80
CA THR A 117 -11.27 -6.06 -8.50
C THR A 117 -11.19 -6.79 -9.83
N ASP A 118 -9.99 -6.86 -10.41
CA ASP A 118 -9.69 -7.74 -11.55
C ASP A 118 -9.10 -9.04 -11.00
N GLU A 119 -9.74 -10.18 -11.29
CA GLU A 119 -9.33 -11.50 -10.77
C GLU A 119 -7.91 -11.92 -11.19
N GLU A 120 -7.40 -11.37 -12.29
CA GLU A 120 -6.07 -11.68 -12.79
C GLU A 120 -4.99 -10.71 -12.35
N GLN A 121 -5.38 -9.63 -11.66
CA GLN A 121 -4.46 -8.57 -11.25
C GLN A 121 -4.61 -8.24 -9.76
N LEU A 122 -3.47 -7.96 -9.14
CA LEU A 122 -3.44 -7.34 -7.81
C LEU A 122 -2.57 -6.10 -7.91
N ARG A 123 -3.17 -4.95 -7.60
CA ARG A 123 -2.50 -3.65 -7.65
C ARG A 123 -2.37 -3.08 -6.24
N MET A 124 -1.18 -2.60 -5.91
CA MET A 124 -0.91 -1.84 -4.69
C MET A 124 -0.40 -0.46 -5.07
N GLU A 125 -1.04 0.58 -4.55
CA GLU A 125 -0.59 1.95 -4.69
C GLU A 125 -0.32 2.55 -3.32
N MET A 126 0.77 3.30 -3.20
CA MET A 126 1.07 4.09 -2.01
C MET A 126 1.19 5.55 -2.42
N ASP A 127 0.44 6.40 -1.73
CA ASP A 127 0.42 7.83 -1.98
C ASP A 127 0.94 8.60 -0.78
N ASN A 128 1.69 9.63 -1.05
CA ASN A 128 1.92 10.70 -0.08
C ASN A 128 0.85 11.77 -0.30
N VAL A 129 0.23 12.25 0.76
CA VAL A 129 -0.83 13.27 0.69
C VAL A 129 -0.29 14.58 1.23
N ILE A 130 -0.11 15.55 0.35
CA ILE A 130 0.41 16.88 0.68
C ILE A 130 -0.73 17.69 1.32
N PRO A 131 -0.55 18.19 2.56
CA PRO A 131 -1.56 19.04 3.19
C PRO A 131 -1.60 20.42 2.50
N ALA A 132 -2.77 21.08 2.56
CA ALA A 132 -3.01 22.35 1.91
C ALA A 132 -2.00 23.44 2.33
N ASP A 133 -1.59 23.44 3.60
CA ASP A 133 -0.63 24.42 4.15
C ASP A 133 0.78 24.28 3.57
N TYR A 134 1.12 23.14 2.99
CA TYR A 134 2.42 22.86 2.37
C TYR A 134 2.37 22.82 0.85
N ALA A 135 1.20 23.10 0.25
CA ALA A 135 1.06 23.15 -1.20
C ALA A 135 1.84 24.33 -1.79
N THR A 136 2.44 24.09 -2.93
CA THR A 136 3.14 25.12 -3.72
C THR A 136 2.61 25.11 -5.15
N ALA A 137 3.05 26.07 -5.98
CA ALA A 137 2.71 26.08 -7.40
C ALA A 137 3.20 24.83 -8.14
N GLU A 138 4.28 24.20 -7.65
CA GLU A 138 4.88 23.00 -8.23
C GLU A 138 4.37 21.71 -7.60
N LYS A 139 3.84 21.79 -6.36
CA LYS A 139 3.37 20.64 -5.58
C LYS A 139 1.96 20.94 -5.09
N ALA A 140 0.97 20.51 -5.85
CA ALA A 140 -0.43 20.68 -5.46
C ALA A 140 -0.76 19.91 -4.19
N ALA A 141 -1.70 20.42 -3.38
CA ALA A 141 -2.26 19.70 -2.26
C ALA A 141 -2.96 18.41 -2.73
N GLY A 142 -2.97 17.41 -1.87
CA GLY A 142 -3.62 16.14 -2.14
C GLY A 142 -2.65 14.99 -2.39
N PRO A 143 -3.19 13.82 -2.77
CA PRO A 143 -2.38 12.63 -2.96
C PRO A 143 -1.59 12.66 -4.27
N TYR A 144 -0.39 12.08 -4.21
CA TYR A 144 0.35 11.69 -5.41
C TYR A 144 0.97 10.31 -5.21
N PRO A 145 0.99 9.46 -6.24
CA PRO A 145 1.57 8.13 -6.11
C PRO A 145 3.08 8.20 -5.92
N VAL A 146 3.57 7.52 -4.88
CA VAL A 146 4.99 7.29 -4.61
C VAL A 146 5.39 5.90 -5.10
N MET A 147 4.49 4.93 -4.94
CA MET A 147 4.66 3.57 -5.44
C MET A 147 3.41 3.09 -6.16
N ILE A 148 3.61 2.45 -7.30
CA ILE A 148 2.57 1.74 -8.03
C ILE A 148 3.10 0.36 -8.38
N MET A 149 2.55 -0.66 -7.74
CA MET A 149 2.87 -2.06 -8.02
C MET A 149 1.72 -2.71 -8.76
N GLN A 150 2.02 -3.25 -9.94
CA GLN A 150 1.05 -3.97 -10.75
C GLN A 150 1.55 -5.38 -10.96
N THR A 151 0.74 -6.34 -10.54
CA THR A 151 1.12 -7.75 -10.58
C THR A 151 0.02 -8.61 -11.18
N ARG A 152 0.44 -9.78 -11.66
CA ARG A 152 -0.42 -10.86 -12.09
C ARG A 152 -0.10 -12.10 -11.29
N ARG A 153 -1.03 -13.02 -11.22
CA ARG A 153 -0.83 -14.29 -10.50
C ARG A 153 0.36 -15.05 -11.10
N SER A 154 1.25 -15.43 -10.23
CA SER A 154 2.46 -16.16 -10.62
C SER A 154 2.35 -17.65 -10.36
#